data_d02e86fb2458e2d10436599fa1774682
#
_entry.id   d02e86fb2458e2d10436599fa1774682
#
_cell.length_a   1.000
_cell.length_b   1.000
_cell.length_c   1.000
_cell.angle_alpha   90.00
_cell.angle_beta   90.00
_cell.angle_gamma   90.00
#
_symmetry.space_group_name_H-M   'P 1'
#
loop_
_entity.id
_entity.type
_entity.pdbx_description
1 polymer ?
#
loop_
_entity_poly.entity_id
_entity_poly.type
_entity_poly.pdbx_seq_one_letter_code
_entity_poly.pdbx_strand_id
1 'polypeptide(L)'
;VTSMLHLDYSRNEGEWEPNIFGGNVNLEAKNFLQEFNTAVYKEYPDTMTIAEESSDFPLLTKPVHDGGIGFGMKWMMGWMHDTLKYFKEDPVNRKYHHNKLTFASMYMYNENYMMPLSHDEVVHGKASLIYKMVGDEWQKFANLRALYTYMFTHPGAKLLFMGGEFGQTNEWNFTRSLDWHLLEYPIHKGLQDYVKDLLHLYKSETSLYENQFNHYGFD
;
A
#
# COMPACT_ATOMS: atom_id res chain seq x y z
N VAL A 1 -12.71 -3.57 -0.15
CA VAL A 1 -13.96 -2.80 -0.42
C VAL A 1 -14.46 -3.04 -1.84
N THR A 2 -13.59 -3.39 -2.79
CA THR A 2 -13.92 -3.62 -4.21
C THR A 2 -15.14 -4.52 -4.39
N SER A 3 -15.16 -5.70 -3.74
CA SER A 3 -16.27 -6.65 -3.82
C SER A 3 -17.60 -6.15 -3.25
N MET A 4 -17.57 -5.09 -2.43
CA MET A 4 -18.79 -4.44 -1.92
C MET A 4 -19.35 -3.42 -2.91
N LEU A 5 -18.45 -2.63 -3.52
CA LEU A 5 -18.81 -1.50 -4.38
C LEU A 5 -19.20 -1.89 -5.80
N HIS A 6 -18.76 -3.07 -6.28
CA HIS A 6 -18.96 -3.49 -7.66
C HIS A 6 -19.87 -4.72 -7.76
N LEU A 7 -21.03 -4.55 -8.40
CA LEU A 7 -22.02 -5.63 -8.62
C LEU A 7 -21.49 -6.74 -9.53
N ASP A 8 -20.58 -6.40 -10.43
CA ASP A 8 -19.93 -7.29 -11.39
C ASP A 8 -18.62 -7.92 -10.88
N TYR A 9 -18.24 -7.68 -9.61
CA TYR A 9 -17.00 -8.21 -9.06
C TYR A 9 -16.93 -9.73 -9.12
N SER A 10 -15.92 -10.25 -9.84
CA SER A 10 -15.72 -11.70 -10.08
C SER A 10 -16.93 -12.42 -10.73
N ARG A 11 -17.71 -11.73 -11.52
CA ARG A 11 -18.87 -12.27 -12.25
C ARG A 11 -18.69 -12.07 -13.75
N ASN A 12 -19.23 -13.01 -14.53
CA ASN A 12 -19.27 -12.91 -15.97
C ASN A 12 -20.47 -12.06 -16.43
N GLU A 13 -20.49 -11.72 -17.72
CA GLU A 13 -21.63 -11.05 -18.33
C GLU A 13 -22.89 -11.93 -18.19
N GLY A 14 -23.99 -11.34 -17.69
CA GLY A 14 -25.25 -12.04 -17.40
C GLY A 14 -25.33 -12.71 -16.02
N GLU A 15 -24.27 -12.69 -15.21
CA GLU A 15 -24.27 -13.23 -13.83
C GLU A 15 -24.54 -12.15 -12.77
N TRP A 16 -24.76 -10.91 -13.16
CA TRP A 16 -25.07 -9.79 -12.29
C TRP A 16 -26.13 -8.88 -12.90
N GLU A 17 -26.82 -8.12 -12.04
CA GLU A 17 -27.85 -7.17 -12.47
C GLU A 17 -27.35 -5.74 -12.26
N PRO A 18 -27.50 -4.85 -13.25
CA PRO A 18 -27.18 -3.43 -13.11
C PRO A 18 -28.04 -2.76 -12.05
N ASN A 19 -27.50 -1.70 -11.45
CA ASN A 19 -28.27 -0.84 -10.55
C ASN A 19 -29.36 -0.06 -11.32
N ILE A 20 -30.21 0.68 -10.61
CA ILE A 20 -31.33 1.48 -11.19
C ILE A 20 -30.90 2.50 -12.25
N PHE A 21 -29.61 2.84 -12.35
CA PHE A 21 -29.04 3.74 -13.35
C PHE A 21 -28.34 2.99 -14.49
N GLY A 22 -28.40 1.65 -14.51
CA GLY A 22 -27.75 0.83 -15.51
C GLY A 22 -26.26 0.58 -15.29
N GLY A 23 -25.67 1.03 -14.19
CA GLY A 23 -24.26 0.86 -13.86
C GLY A 23 -23.98 -0.32 -12.94
N ASN A 24 -22.69 -0.59 -12.70
CA ASN A 24 -22.19 -1.68 -11.87
C ASN A 24 -21.94 -1.31 -10.40
N VAL A 25 -22.20 -0.07 -10.00
CA VAL A 25 -22.02 0.37 -8.61
C VAL A 25 -23.13 -0.17 -7.73
N ASN A 26 -22.77 -0.84 -6.64
CA ASN A 26 -23.70 -1.22 -5.58
C ASN A 26 -24.04 0.03 -4.74
N LEU A 27 -25.23 0.58 -4.98
CA LEU A 27 -25.68 1.84 -4.38
C LEU A 27 -25.91 1.69 -2.88
N GLU A 28 -26.42 0.55 -2.45
CA GLU A 28 -26.68 0.23 -1.04
C GLU A 28 -25.37 0.12 -0.26
N ALA A 29 -24.38 -0.57 -0.81
CA ALA A 29 -23.05 -0.65 -0.21
C ALA A 29 -22.36 0.71 -0.17
N LYS A 30 -22.50 1.51 -1.23
CA LYS A 30 -21.99 2.89 -1.24
C LYS A 30 -22.60 3.71 -0.11
N ASN A 31 -23.91 3.70 0.03
CA ASN A 31 -24.60 4.45 1.08
C ASN A 31 -24.19 3.96 2.47
N PHE A 32 -24.13 2.64 2.67
CA PHE A 32 -23.66 2.05 3.93
C PHE A 32 -22.25 2.55 4.30
N LEU A 33 -21.31 2.56 3.37
CA LEU A 33 -19.94 3.02 3.63
C LEU A 33 -19.88 4.52 3.94
N GLN A 34 -20.71 5.33 3.30
CA GLN A 34 -20.83 6.76 3.59
C GLN A 34 -21.37 7.00 5.00
N GLU A 35 -22.42 6.30 5.39
CA GLU A 35 -22.98 6.37 6.74
C GLU A 35 -21.98 5.85 7.79
N PHE A 36 -21.32 4.73 7.50
CA PHE A 36 -20.29 4.16 8.36
C PHE A 36 -19.16 5.15 8.64
N ASN A 37 -18.53 5.72 7.60
CA ASN A 37 -17.46 6.68 7.76
C ASN A 37 -17.91 7.93 8.49
N THR A 38 -19.12 8.43 8.18
CA THR A 38 -19.70 9.59 8.86
C THR A 38 -19.89 9.31 10.36
N ALA A 39 -20.43 8.16 10.71
CA ALA A 39 -20.65 7.77 12.11
C ALA A 39 -19.33 7.59 12.86
N VAL A 40 -18.36 6.89 12.26
CA VAL A 40 -17.04 6.66 12.88
C VAL A 40 -16.34 7.98 13.18
N TYR A 41 -16.24 8.89 12.22
CA TYR A 41 -15.56 10.17 12.43
C TYR A 41 -16.32 11.13 13.36
N LYS A 42 -17.63 11.00 13.46
CA LYS A 42 -18.43 11.76 14.42
C LYS A 42 -18.17 11.31 15.86
N GLU A 43 -18.12 10.00 16.08
CA GLU A 43 -17.96 9.43 17.44
C GLU A 43 -16.49 9.32 17.86
N TYR A 44 -15.60 9.10 16.89
CA TYR A 44 -14.16 8.85 17.09
C TYR A 44 -13.33 9.68 16.11
N PRO A 45 -13.24 11.00 16.26
CA PRO A 45 -12.59 11.90 15.28
C PRO A 45 -11.10 11.64 15.07
N ASP A 46 -10.43 11.02 16.05
CA ASP A 46 -9.00 10.66 15.98
C ASP A 46 -8.76 9.29 15.33
N THR A 47 -9.82 8.58 14.90
CA THR A 47 -9.72 7.29 14.23
C THR A 47 -9.53 7.51 12.73
N MET A 48 -8.87 6.55 12.08
CA MET A 48 -8.68 6.56 10.62
C MET A 48 -9.29 5.31 10.00
N THR A 49 -10.19 5.49 9.03
CA THR A 49 -10.68 4.40 8.17
C THR A 49 -9.87 4.37 6.88
N ILE A 50 -9.41 3.18 6.47
CA ILE A 50 -8.54 3.01 5.32
C ILE A 50 -9.17 1.98 4.39
N ALA A 51 -9.37 2.35 3.13
CA ALA A 51 -9.95 1.46 2.13
C ALA A 51 -8.88 0.60 1.45
N GLU A 52 -9.03 -0.72 1.53
CA GLU A 52 -8.41 -1.63 0.56
C GLU A 52 -9.35 -1.73 -0.64
N GLU A 53 -8.97 -1.05 -1.71
CA GLU A 53 -9.76 -0.93 -2.93
C GLU A 53 -8.83 -0.96 -4.15
N SER A 54 -8.94 -2.00 -4.96
CA SER A 54 -8.04 -2.26 -6.08
C SER A 54 -8.51 -1.71 -7.42
N SER A 55 -9.75 -1.21 -7.49
CA SER A 55 -10.30 -0.61 -8.69
C SER A 55 -10.02 0.91 -8.77
N ASP A 56 -10.46 1.51 -9.85
CA ASP A 56 -10.44 2.95 -10.08
C ASP A 56 -11.69 3.67 -9.54
N PHE A 57 -12.42 3.06 -8.58
CA PHE A 57 -13.59 3.69 -7.96
C PHE A 57 -13.23 5.08 -7.43
N PRO A 58 -13.92 6.13 -7.87
CA PRO A 58 -13.51 7.50 -7.60
C PRO A 58 -13.96 8.00 -6.23
N LEU A 59 -13.28 9.03 -5.72
CA LEU A 59 -13.67 9.82 -4.56
C LEU A 59 -13.81 9.01 -3.25
N LEU A 60 -13.06 7.92 -3.13
CA LEU A 60 -13.08 7.10 -1.90
C LEU A 60 -12.67 7.88 -0.67
N THR A 61 -11.68 8.76 -0.81
CA THR A 61 -11.12 9.54 0.31
C THR A 61 -11.62 10.97 0.37
N LYS A 62 -12.56 11.34 -0.51
CA LYS A 62 -13.22 12.66 -0.41
C LYS A 62 -14.33 12.63 0.62
N PRO A 63 -14.57 13.74 1.31
CA PRO A 63 -15.68 13.86 2.27
C PRO A 63 -17.03 13.49 1.66
N VAL A 64 -17.93 12.93 2.48
CA VAL A 64 -19.27 12.52 2.03
C VAL A 64 -20.08 13.71 1.49
N HIS A 65 -19.94 14.89 2.10
CA HIS A 65 -20.64 16.11 1.64
C HIS A 65 -20.13 16.63 0.28
N ASP A 66 -18.92 16.19 -0.16
CA ASP A 66 -18.37 16.47 -1.48
C ASP A 66 -18.64 15.31 -2.48
N GLY A 67 -19.54 14.37 -2.12
CA GLY A 67 -19.91 13.23 -2.95
C GLY A 67 -18.99 12.00 -2.81
N GLY A 68 -18.02 12.06 -1.92
CA GLY A 68 -17.10 10.96 -1.65
C GLY A 68 -17.68 9.85 -0.77
N ILE A 69 -16.87 8.83 -0.50
CA ILE A 69 -17.20 7.73 0.42
C ILE A 69 -16.77 8.04 1.86
N GLY A 70 -15.82 8.95 2.04
CA GLY A 70 -15.40 9.44 3.35
C GLY A 70 -14.34 8.62 4.06
N PHE A 71 -13.63 7.71 3.37
CA PHE A 71 -12.44 7.08 3.96
C PHE A 71 -11.32 8.10 4.18
N GLY A 72 -10.52 7.92 5.22
CA GLY A 72 -9.36 8.76 5.44
C GLY A 72 -8.25 8.51 4.42
N MET A 73 -8.04 7.24 4.06
CA MET A 73 -7.01 6.82 3.08
C MET A 73 -7.48 5.64 2.22
N LYS A 74 -6.78 5.45 1.10
CA LYS A 74 -6.91 4.29 0.19
C LYS A 74 -5.53 3.64 -0.01
N TRP A 75 -5.46 2.30 -0.04
CA TRP A 75 -4.24 1.62 -0.45
C TRP A 75 -3.90 1.87 -1.92
N MET A 76 -2.65 2.21 -2.19
CA MET A 76 -2.13 2.47 -3.54
C MET A 76 -1.65 1.15 -4.18
N MET A 77 -2.61 0.30 -4.56
CA MET A 77 -2.32 -1.07 -5.05
C MET A 77 -1.48 -1.05 -6.35
N GLY A 78 -1.72 -0.08 -7.25
CA GLY A 78 -0.92 0.08 -8.47
C GLY A 78 0.56 0.34 -8.17
N TRP A 79 0.85 1.25 -7.24
CA TRP A 79 2.23 1.50 -6.78
C TRP A 79 2.88 0.21 -6.25
N MET A 80 2.19 -0.54 -5.41
CA MET A 80 2.71 -1.78 -4.84
C MET A 80 3.06 -2.80 -5.93
N HIS A 81 2.14 -3.04 -6.86
CA HIS A 81 2.36 -3.99 -7.96
C HIS A 81 3.53 -3.59 -8.86
N ASP A 82 3.58 -2.34 -9.28
CA ASP A 82 4.60 -1.85 -10.20
C ASP A 82 5.98 -1.80 -9.53
N THR A 83 6.03 -1.34 -8.29
CA THR A 83 7.27 -1.29 -7.50
C THR A 83 7.83 -2.69 -7.27
N LEU A 84 7.01 -3.64 -6.83
CA LEU A 84 7.48 -5.03 -6.63
C LEU A 84 7.90 -5.69 -7.94
N LYS A 85 7.22 -5.41 -9.07
CA LYS A 85 7.67 -5.87 -10.40
C LYS A 85 9.02 -5.29 -10.76
N TYR A 86 9.25 -3.99 -10.50
CA TYR A 86 10.55 -3.37 -10.76
C TYR A 86 11.68 -4.00 -9.96
N PHE A 87 11.48 -4.20 -8.65
CA PHE A 87 12.50 -4.78 -7.79
C PHE A 87 12.77 -6.27 -8.05
N LYS A 88 11.82 -6.99 -8.68
CA LYS A 88 12.02 -8.37 -9.16
C LYS A 88 12.81 -8.45 -10.47
N GLU A 89 12.93 -7.37 -11.22
CA GLU A 89 13.75 -7.36 -12.44
C GLU A 89 15.24 -7.50 -12.11
N ASP A 90 15.96 -8.20 -12.98
CA ASP A 90 17.42 -8.20 -12.92
C ASP A 90 17.93 -6.74 -13.02
N PRO A 91 18.86 -6.30 -12.15
CA PRO A 91 19.37 -4.94 -12.16
C PRO A 91 19.86 -4.44 -13.52
N VAL A 92 20.42 -5.34 -14.36
CA VAL A 92 20.87 -4.98 -15.72
C VAL A 92 19.72 -4.53 -16.62
N ASN A 93 18.50 -5.02 -16.37
CA ASN A 93 17.31 -4.73 -17.17
C ASN A 93 16.49 -3.55 -16.60
N ARG A 94 16.72 -3.12 -15.35
CA ARG A 94 15.90 -2.09 -14.68
C ARG A 94 15.85 -0.76 -15.42
N LYS A 95 16.92 -0.41 -16.15
CA LYS A 95 16.97 0.80 -16.98
C LYS A 95 15.88 0.85 -18.07
N TYR A 96 15.35 -0.30 -18.48
CA TYR A 96 14.26 -0.39 -19.48
C TYR A 96 12.86 -0.39 -18.83
N HIS A 97 12.80 -0.44 -17.50
CA HIS A 97 11.55 -0.57 -16.73
C HIS A 97 11.34 0.56 -15.71
N HIS A 98 12.07 1.66 -15.85
CA HIS A 98 12.02 2.78 -14.90
C HIS A 98 10.62 3.39 -14.77
N ASN A 99 9.83 3.32 -15.84
CA ASN A 99 8.44 3.74 -15.84
C ASN A 99 7.58 3.04 -14.78
N LYS A 100 7.93 1.85 -14.32
CA LYS A 100 7.24 1.16 -13.23
C LYS A 100 7.34 1.92 -11.90
N LEU A 101 8.43 2.66 -11.67
CA LEU A 101 8.57 3.50 -10.48
C LEU A 101 7.86 4.85 -10.63
N THR A 102 7.86 5.42 -11.85
CA THR A 102 7.37 6.78 -12.06
C THR A 102 5.88 6.84 -12.44
N PHE A 103 5.27 5.73 -12.87
CA PHE A 103 3.87 5.73 -13.30
C PHE A 103 2.90 6.17 -12.20
N ALA A 104 3.19 5.81 -10.95
CA ALA A 104 2.37 6.18 -9.80
C ALA A 104 2.22 7.71 -9.64
N SER A 105 3.20 8.50 -10.09
CA SER A 105 3.14 9.97 -10.02
C SER A 105 2.00 10.57 -10.84
N MET A 106 1.49 9.85 -11.83
CA MET A 106 0.37 10.31 -12.67
C MET A 106 -0.95 10.41 -11.90
N TYR A 107 -1.10 9.66 -10.80
CA TYR A 107 -2.38 9.58 -10.07
C TYR A 107 -2.22 9.70 -8.54
N MET A 108 -1.01 9.88 -8.02
CA MET A 108 -0.70 9.86 -6.57
C MET A 108 -1.44 10.91 -5.72
N TYR A 109 -2.10 11.88 -6.36
CA TYR A 109 -2.90 12.92 -5.68
C TYR A 109 -4.40 12.83 -5.96
N ASN A 110 -4.86 11.79 -6.67
CA ASN A 110 -6.30 11.60 -6.91
C ASN A 110 -7.05 11.22 -5.63
N GLU A 111 -6.37 10.53 -4.71
CA GLU A 111 -6.87 10.09 -3.40
C GLU A 111 -5.80 10.33 -2.33
N ASN A 112 -6.16 10.23 -1.06
CA ASN A 112 -5.19 10.18 0.03
C ASN A 112 -4.60 8.77 0.09
N TYR A 113 -3.50 8.55 -0.62
CA TYR A 113 -2.95 7.21 -0.76
C TYR A 113 -2.04 6.80 0.39
N MET A 114 -2.14 5.50 0.76
CA MET A 114 -1.19 4.77 1.58
C MET A 114 -0.51 3.71 0.72
N MET A 115 0.82 3.69 0.70
CA MET A 115 1.61 2.71 -0.04
C MET A 115 1.70 1.40 0.75
N PRO A 116 1.03 0.32 0.32
CA PRO A 116 1.00 -0.92 1.08
C PRO A 116 2.18 -1.84 0.69
N LEU A 117 2.95 -2.27 1.69
CA LEU A 117 3.64 -3.54 1.70
C LEU A 117 2.98 -4.34 2.82
N SER A 118 1.82 -4.89 2.53
CA SER A 118 0.89 -5.48 3.50
C SER A 118 1.15 -6.97 3.73
N HIS A 119 0.28 -7.60 4.53
CA HIS A 119 0.30 -9.05 4.71
C HIS A 119 0.07 -9.80 3.39
N ASP A 120 -0.73 -9.24 2.49
CA ASP A 120 -1.07 -9.89 1.21
C ASP A 120 0.14 -10.12 0.32
N GLU A 121 1.19 -9.30 0.43
CA GLU A 121 2.42 -9.50 -0.35
C GLU A 121 3.29 -10.63 0.20
N VAL A 122 3.05 -11.09 1.43
CA VAL A 122 3.94 -12.02 2.15
C VAL A 122 3.25 -13.27 2.71
N VAL A 123 1.97 -13.48 2.40
CA VAL A 123 1.22 -14.69 2.78
C VAL A 123 1.60 -15.90 1.93
N HIS A 124 1.08 -17.07 2.33
CA HIS A 124 1.36 -18.37 1.72
C HIS A 124 1.34 -18.36 0.18
N GLY A 125 2.41 -18.86 -0.41
CA GLY A 125 2.61 -18.96 -1.85
C GLY A 125 3.09 -17.69 -2.54
N LYS A 126 3.29 -16.58 -1.80
CA LYS A 126 3.72 -15.30 -2.37
C LYS A 126 5.18 -14.94 -2.11
N ALA A 127 5.89 -15.70 -1.29
CA ALA A 127 7.23 -15.44 -0.75
C ALA A 127 7.31 -14.19 0.15
N SER A 128 8.26 -14.18 1.09
CA SER A 128 8.55 -12.99 1.91
C SER A 128 9.17 -11.86 1.08
N LEU A 129 9.17 -10.62 1.58
CA LEU A 129 9.72 -9.47 0.86
C LEU A 129 11.18 -9.67 0.46
N ILE A 130 12.01 -10.26 1.34
CA ILE A 130 13.42 -10.51 1.05
C ILE A 130 13.61 -11.49 -0.12
N TYR A 131 12.72 -12.48 -0.26
CA TYR A 131 12.78 -13.45 -1.36
C TYR A 131 12.14 -12.95 -2.66
N LYS A 132 11.49 -11.79 -2.64
CA LYS A 132 11.11 -11.09 -3.87
C LYS A 132 12.28 -10.33 -4.49
N MET A 133 13.32 -10.06 -3.71
CA MET A 133 14.53 -9.38 -4.17
C MET A 133 15.46 -10.34 -4.89
N VAL A 134 16.15 -9.87 -5.93
CA VAL A 134 17.06 -10.66 -6.77
C VAL A 134 18.51 -10.53 -6.30
N GLY A 135 19.32 -11.53 -6.69
CA GLY A 135 20.75 -11.56 -6.41
C GLY A 135 21.14 -12.44 -5.22
N ASP A 136 22.38 -12.29 -4.77
CA ASP A 136 22.89 -12.93 -3.56
C ASP A 136 22.28 -12.32 -2.28
N GLU A 137 22.63 -12.84 -1.12
CA GLU A 137 22.08 -12.38 0.16
C GLU A 137 22.31 -10.88 0.37
N TRP A 138 23.53 -10.38 0.17
CA TRP A 138 23.86 -8.98 0.33
C TRP A 138 23.03 -8.10 -0.61
N GLN A 139 22.91 -8.51 -1.88
CA GLN A 139 22.14 -7.81 -2.90
C GLN A 139 20.64 -7.76 -2.58
N LYS A 140 20.07 -8.84 -2.04
CA LYS A 140 18.67 -8.87 -1.58
C LYS A 140 18.42 -7.82 -0.49
N PHE A 141 19.29 -7.77 0.52
CA PHE A 141 19.18 -6.76 1.58
C PHE A 141 19.41 -5.34 1.07
N ALA A 142 20.33 -5.15 0.12
CA ALA A 142 20.54 -3.86 -0.53
C ALA A 142 19.29 -3.42 -1.32
N ASN A 143 18.65 -4.34 -2.03
CA ASN A 143 17.40 -4.07 -2.74
C ASN A 143 16.25 -3.73 -1.77
N LEU A 144 16.13 -4.41 -0.62
CA LEU A 144 15.13 -4.05 0.39
C LEU A 144 15.35 -2.64 0.95
N ARG A 145 16.59 -2.28 1.27
CA ARG A 145 16.90 -0.90 1.70
C ARG A 145 16.50 0.12 0.64
N ALA A 146 16.81 -0.14 -0.62
CA ALA A 146 16.41 0.74 -1.73
C ALA A 146 14.89 0.84 -1.89
N LEU A 147 14.15 -0.28 -1.76
CA LEU A 147 12.69 -0.31 -1.78
C LEU A 147 12.11 0.55 -0.64
N TYR A 148 12.62 0.38 0.57
CA TYR A 148 12.12 1.14 1.73
C TYR A 148 12.49 2.62 1.63
N THR A 149 13.69 2.98 1.16
CA THR A 149 14.02 4.38 0.89
C THR A 149 13.02 4.98 -0.10
N TYR A 150 12.79 4.32 -1.21
CA TYR A 150 11.83 4.77 -2.22
C TYR A 150 10.42 4.96 -1.63
N MET A 151 9.93 3.98 -0.85
CA MET A 151 8.62 4.08 -0.20
C MET A 151 8.55 5.28 0.76
N PHE A 152 9.57 5.47 1.61
CA PHE A 152 9.56 6.53 2.64
C PHE A 152 9.77 7.93 2.07
N THR A 153 10.41 8.07 0.90
CA THR A 153 10.60 9.35 0.22
C THR A 153 9.53 9.67 -0.84
N HIS A 154 8.67 8.71 -1.18
CA HIS A 154 7.55 8.93 -2.09
C HIS A 154 6.37 9.60 -1.35
N PRO A 155 5.61 10.53 -1.97
CA PRO A 155 4.39 11.08 -1.36
C PRO A 155 3.36 10.02 -1.01
N GLY A 156 2.62 10.23 0.07
CA GLY A 156 1.59 9.32 0.59
C GLY A 156 2.00 8.64 1.90
N ALA A 157 1.05 8.07 2.63
CA ALA A 157 1.29 7.35 3.88
C ALA A 157 1.99 6.00 3.63
N LYS A 158 2.60 5.44 4.67
CA LYS A 158 3.43 4.24 4.59
C LYS A 158 2.79 3.08 5.36
N LEU A 159 2.77 1.89 4.76
CA LEU A 159 2.38 0.65 5.42
C LEU A 159 3.45 -0.41 5.18
N LEU A 160 4.14 -0.82 6.24
CA LEU A 160 5.05 -1.95 6.24
C LEU A 160 4.54 -3.01 7.21
N PHE A 161 4.25 -4.20 6.71
CA PHE A 161 3.77 -5.30 7.53
C PHE A 161 4.88 -5.89 8.39
N MET A 162 4.51 -6.34 9.61
CA MET A 162 5.42 -6.87 10.61
C MET A 162 6.37 -7.95 10.06
N GLY A 163 7.63 -7.90 10.48
CA GLY A 163 8.71 -8.76 9.99
C GLY A 163 9.45 -8.23 8.77
N GLY A 164 8.82 -7.33 7.99
CA GLY A 164 9.47 -6.66 6.86
C GLY A 164 10.67 -5.82 7.31
N GLU A 165 10.58 -5.19 8.47
CA GLU A 165 11.60 -4.30 9.02
C GLU A 165 12.93 -4.98 9.36
N PHE A 166 12.94 -6.30 9.54
CA PHE A 166 14.18 -7.06 9.74
C PHE A 166 14.40 -8.14 8.66
N GLY A 167 13.60 -8.14 7.58
CA GLY A 167 13.76 -9.06 6.47
C GLY A 167 13.41 -10.50 6.81
N GLN A 168 12.27 -10.73 7.48
CA GLN A 168 11.77 -12.07 7.76
C GLN A 168 11.83 -12.94 6.52
N THR A 169 12.35 -14.17 6.67
CA THR A 169 12.57 -15.10 5.55
C THR A 169 11.35 -15.96 5.26
N ASN A 170 10.63 -16.41 6.30
CA ASN A 170 9.41 -17.17 6.12
C ASN A 170 8.25 -16.27 5.69
N GLU A 171 7.35 -16.83 4.89
CA GLU A 171 6.03 -16.24 4.63
C GLU A 171 5.28 -16.06 5.95
N TRP A 172 4.47 -15.00 6.02
CA TRP A 172 3.67 -14.76 7.23
C TRP A 172 2.67 -15.88 7.47
N ASN A 173 2.64 -16.35 8.72
CA ASN A 173 1.71 -17.36 9.18
C ASN A 173 1.18 -16.98 10.56
N PHE A 174 -0.14 -16.77 10.65
CA PHE A 174 -0.81 -16.35 11.88
C PHE A 174 -0.75 -17.41 13.02
N THR A 175 -0.37 -18.66 12.73
CA THR A 175 -0.28 -19.74 13.73
C THR A 175 1.06 -19.78 14.47
N ARG A 176 2.02 -18.94 14.10
CA ARG A 176 3.35 -18.91 14.72
C ARG A 176 3.88 -17.48 14.88
N SER A 177 4.84 -17.33 15.78
CA SER A 177 5.56 -16.06 15.98
C SER A 177 6.38 -15.69 14.75
N LEU A 178 6.75 -14.40 14.65
CA LEU A 178 7.80 -13.96 13.73
C LEU A 178 9.14 -14.61 14.07
N ASP A 179 10.03 -14.67 13.09
CA ASP A 179 11.35 -15.31 13.19
C ASP A 179 12.36 -14.41 13.93
N TRP A 180 12.07 -14.04 15.18
CA TRP A 180 12.89 -13.10 15.98
C TRP A 180 14.36 -13.51 16.12
N HIS A 181 14.68 -14.81 16.01
CA HIS A 181 16.05 -15.33 16.01
C HIS A 181 16.89 -14.77 14.86
N LEU A 182 16.28 -14.30 13.77
CA LEU A 182 17.00 -13.68 12.65
C LEU A 182 17.77 -12.43 13.09
N LEU A 183 17.34 -11.74 14.15
CA LEU A 183 18.04 -10.57 14.69
C LEU A 183 19.40 -10.88 15.32
N GLU A 184 19.73 -12.16 15.54
CA GLU A 184 21.06 -12.61 15.92
C GLU A 184 22.07 -12.51 14.77
N TYR A 185 21.58 -12.42 13.52
CA TYR A 185 22.43 -12.29 12.34
C TYR A 185 22.64 -10.81 11.97
N PRO A 186 23.90 -10.37 11.80
CA PRO A 186 24.23 -8.95 11.58
C PRO A 186 23.50 -8.31 10.38
N ILE A 187 23.22 -9.07 9.32
CA ILE A 187 22.57 -8.56 8.12
C ILE A 187 21.08 -8.20 8.38
N HIS A 188 20.38 -9.03 9.15
CA HIS A 188 18.99 -8.77 9.56
C HIS A 188 18.92 -7.65 10.59
N LYS A 189 19.82 -7.65 11.58
CA LYS A 189 19.93 -6.57 12.57
C LYS A 189 20.25 -5.25 11.90
N GLY A 190 21.16 -5.24 10.92
CA GLY A 190 21.50 -4.05 10.15
C GLY A 190 20.33 -3.50 9.33
N LEU A 191 19.45 -4.37 8.79
CA LEU A 191 18.22 -3.91 8.13
C LEU A 191 17.25 -3.29 9.13
N GLN A 192 17.07 -3.89 10.32
CA GLN A 192 16.21 -3.33 11.37
C GLN A 192 16.70 -1.95 11.80
N ASP A 193 18.00 -1.80 12.04
CA ASP A 193 18.60 -0.51 12.42
C ASP A 193 18.40 0.52 11.31
N TYR A 194 18.58 0.13 10.05
CA TYR A 194 18.31 0.97 8.90
C TYR A 194 16.85 1.45 8.83
N VAL A 195 15.87 0.55 9.02
CA VAL A 195 14.46 0.93 9.02
C VAL A 195 14.15 1.86 10.20
N LYS A 196 14.75 1.61 11.37
CA LYS A 196 14.64 2.51 12.53
C LYS A 196 15.15 3.92 12.20
N ASP A 197 16.32 4.03 11.57
CA ASP A 197 16.90 5.32 11.17
C ASP A 197 16.02 6.03 10.13
N LEU A 198 15.48 5.26 9.17
CA LEU A 198 14.56 5.78 8.15
C LEU A 198 13.26 6.31 8.77
N LEU A 199 12.72 5.63 9.78
CA LEU A 199 11.55 6.09 10.54
C LEU A 199 11.86 7.36 11.36
N HIS A 200 13.05 7.47 11.94
CA HIS A 200 13.49 8.69 12.63
C HIS A 200 13.62 9.86 11.65
N LEU A 201 14.26 9.64 10.51
CA LEU A 201 14.34 10.63 9.44
C LEU A 201 12.95 11.09 9.00
N TYR A 202 12.05 10.15 8.70
CA TYR A 202 10.68 10.45 8.28
C TYR A 202 9.93 11.31 9.30
N LYS A 203 10.11 11.04 10.59
CA LYS A 203 9.48 11.82 11.67
C LYS A 203 10.11 13.20 11.88
N SER A 204 11.41 13.34 11.64
CA SER A 204 12.14 14.61 11.84
C SER A 204 12.02 15.57 10.66
N GLU A 205 11.86 15.03 9.45
CA GLU A 205 11.78 15.81 8.21
C GLU A 205 10.33 16.03 7.79
N THR A 206 9.77 17.17 8.17
CA THR A 206 8.36 17.52 7.88
C THR A 206 8.07 17.54 6.38
N SER A 207 9.06 17.86 5.54
CA SER A 207 8.96 17.81 4.08
C SER A 207 8.54 16.45 3.52
N LEU A 208 8.77 15.36 4.26
CA LEU A 208 8.41 14.00 3.82
C LEU A 208 6.94 13.64 4.06
N TYR A 209 6.21 14.37 4.90
CA TYR A 209 4.83 14.00 5.25
C TYR A 209 3.84 15.17 5.33
N GLU A 210 4.26 16.41 5.54
CA GLU A 210 3.34 17.52 5.81
C GLU A 210 2.40 17.80 4.62
N ASN A 211 2.89 17.70 3.39
CA ASN A 211 2.13 17.93 2.16
C ASN A 211 1.98 16.66 1.29
N GLN A 212 2.06 15.48 1.88
CA GLN A 212 2.12 14.22 1.15
C GLN A 212 0.87 13.87 0.30
N PHE A 213 -0.22 14.59 0.48
CA PHE A 213 -1.48 14.35 -0.25
C PHE A 213 -1.84 15.45 -1.24
N ASN A 214 -0.92 16.37 -1.50
CA ASN A 214 -1.15 17.44 -2.49
C ASN A 214 0.10 17.67 -3.35
N HIS A 215 -0.13 18.23 -4.54
CA HIS A 215 0.91 18.45 -5.55
C HIS A 215 1.94 19.53 -5.20
N TYR A 216 1.78 20.26 -4.09
CA TYR A 216 2.77 21.22 -3.63
C TYR A 216 3.87 20.59 -2.77
N GLY A 217 3.68 19.34 -2.36
CA GLY A 217 4.62 18.63 -1.47
C GLY A 217 5.73 17.86 -2.18
N PHE A 218 5.72 17.83 -3.51
CA PHE A 218 6.70 17.06 -4.28
C PHE A 218 6.96 17.71 -5.63
N ASP A 219 8.25 17.93 -5.95
CA ASP A 219 8.74 18.52 -7.20
C ASP A 219 9.73 17.56 -7.89
#